data_dd794cb9ef72d930e4815e59c4fd9786
#
_entry.id   dd794cb9ef72d930e4815e59c4fd9786
#
_cell.length_a   1.000
_cell.length_b   1.000
_cell.length_c   1.000
_cell.angle_alpha   90.00
_cell.angle_beta   90.00
_cell.angle_gamma   90.00
#
_symmetry.space_group_name_H-M   'P 1'
#
loop_
_entity.id
_entity.type
_entity.pdbx_description
1 polymer ?
#
loop_
_entity_poly.entity_id
_entity_poly.type
_entity_poly.pdbx_seq_one_letter_code
_entity_poly.pdbx_strand_id
1 'polypeptide(L)'
;MKENKISRRSFLKFGAAASAVGMMAAAPVAANAAQPNADAAADEENCLLGLFQKPKYIFLFIGDGMGTAQIQSARFYKGTVDNNGAVTEADLSFTSFPQVGSVTTYDSTSFCPDSASTATSIATGHKTESGVINMCPWTRDVPYETIAEKLHAQKGYKV
;
A
#
# COMPACT_ATOMS: atom_id res chain seq x y z
N MET A 1 -3.64 -3.11 42.38
CA MET A 1 -3.88 -2.22 41.23
C MET A 1 -4.70 -2.98 40.22
N LYS A 2 -5.94 -2.56 39.96
CA LYS A 2 -6.81 -3.20 38.95
C LYS A 2 -6.46 -2.66 37.56
N GLU A 3 -5.98 -3.50 36.67
CA GLU A 3 -5.80 -3.15 35.26
C GLU A 3 -7.16 -2.94 34.59
N ASN A 4 -7.47 -1.72 34.20
CA ASN A 4 -8.60 -1.39 33.35
C ASN A 4 -8.30 -1.78 31.89
N LYS A 5 -8.70 -2.97 31.50
CA LYS A 5 -8.65 -3.37 30.07
C LYS A 5 -9.76 -2.66 29.30
N ILE A 6 -9.37 -1.69 28.48
CA ILE A 6 -10.29 -1.02 27.55
C ILE A 6 -10.65 -2.01 26.43
N SER A 7 -11.94 -2.33 26.29
CA SER A 7 -12.39 -3.25 25.27
C SER A 7 -12.42 -2.57 23.89
N ARG A 8 -12.20 -3.33 22.81
CA ARG A 8 -12.25 -2.84 21.41
C ARG A 8 -13.59 -2.14 21.08
N ARG A 9 -14.68 -2.55 21.71
CA ARG A 9 -15.99 -1.90 21.55
C ARG A 9 -16.08 -0.53 22.22
N SER A 10 -15.36 -0.31 23.32
CA SER A 10 -15.28 0.99 23.98
C SER A 10 -14.45 1.99 23.16
N PHE A 11 -13.39 1.53 22.50
CA PHE A 11 -12.57 2.36 21.62
C PHE A 11 -13.38 2.88 20.41
N LEU A 12 -14.18 2.03 19.79
CA LEU A 12 -15.04 2.42 18.65
C LEU A 12 -16.16 3.41 19.07
N LYS A 13 -16.69 3.30 20.27
CA LYS A 13 -17.68 4.26 20.78
C LYS A 13 -17.07 5.62 21.09
N PHE A 14 -15.83 5.69 21.53
CA PHE A 14 -15.10 6.96 21.78
C PHE A 14 -14.73 7.66 20.47
N GLY A 15 -14.34 6.93 19.43
CA GLY A 15 -14.03 7.49 18.10
C GLY A 15 -15.25 8.12 17.42
N ALA A 16 -16.44 7.55 17.59
CA ALA A 16 -17.69 8.09 17.03
C ALA A 16 -18.21 9.32 17.77
N ALA A 17 -17.89 9.46 19.06
CA ALA A 17 -18.33 10.63 19.86
C ALA A 17 -17.45 11.87 19.65
N ALA A 18 -16.18 11.69 19.26
CA ALA A 18 -15.26 12.80 19.01
C ALA A 18 -15.54 13.55 17.70
N SER A 19 -16.21 12.93 16.74
CA SER A 19 -16.59 13.56 15.47
C SER A 19 -17.85 14.45 15.54
N ALA A 20 -18.62 14.36 16.63
CA ALA A 20 -19.86 15.11 16.77
C ALA A 20 -19.73 16.44 17.54
N VAL A 21 -18.61 16.74 18.18
CA VAL A 21 -18.41 17.94 19.02
C VAL A 21 -17.66 19.08 18.31
N GLY A 22 -17.23 18.88 17.08
CA GLY A 22 -16.46 19.86 16.28
C GLY A 22 -17.28 20.92 15.53
N MET A 23 -18.60 20.99 15.71
CA MET A 23 -19.47 21.88 14.95
C MET A 23 -20.18 22.91 15.82
N MET A 24 -19.46 23.75 16.56
CA MET A 24 -20.03 25.03 17.05
C MET A 24 -18.93 26.05 17.30
N ALA A 25 -19.11 27.20 16.60
CA ALA A 25 -18.51 28.51 16.82
C ALA A 25 -17.07 28.74 16.32
N ALA A 26 -16.97 29.18 15.06
CA ALA A 26 -15.96 30.19 14.66
C ALA A 26 -16.61 31.19 13.70
N ALA A 27 -16.54 32.46 14.07
CA ALA A 27 -16.97 33.59 13.26
C ALA A 27 -16.16 33.68 11.93
N PRO A 28 -16.69 34.35 10.88
CA PRO A 28 -16.09 34.31 9.57
C PRO A 28 -14.82 35.17 9.51
N VAL A 29 -13.67 34.51 9.50
CA VAL A 29 -12.47 35.09 8.89
C VAL A 29 -12.62 34.76 7.40
N ALA A 30 -12.74 35.81 6.59
CA ALA A 30 -12.72 35.68 5.14
C ALA A 30 -11.33 35.20 4.69
N ALA A 31 -11.10 33.90 4.77
CA ALA A 31 -10.03 33.24 4.07
C ALA A 31 -10.59 32.83 2.71
N ASN A 32 -9.90 33.23 1.67
CA ASN A 32 -10.17 32.85 0.28
C ASN A 32 -10.06 31.32 0.19
N ALA A 33 -11.15 30.62 0.55
CA ALA A 33 -11.23 29.18 0.41
C ALA A 33 -11.33 28.90 -1.09
N ALA A 34 -10.28 28.33 -1.66
CA ALA A 34 -10.38 27.71 -2.96
C ALA A 34 -11.62 26.80 -2.94
N GLN A 35 -12.52 27.03 -3.86
CA GLN A 35 -13.70 26.17 -4.03
C GLN A 35 -13.19 24.73 -4.24
N PRO A 36 -13.76 23.73 -3.54
CA PRO A 36 -13.44 22.35 -3.85
C PRO A 36 -13.78 22.12 -5.32
N ASN A 37 -12.78 21.70 -6.09
CA ASN A 37 -12.99 21.36 -7.49
C ASN A 37 -14.12 20.34 -7.58
N ALA A 38 -15.11 20.61 -8.41
CA ALA A 38 -16.21 19.67 -8.68
C ALA A 38 -15.68 18.30 -9.15
N ASP A 39 -14.48 18.29 -9.73
CA ASP A 39 -13.74 17.09 -10.16
C ASP A 39 -13.35 16.18 -8.97
N ALA A 40 -13.04 16.74 -7.79
CA ALA A 40 -12.67 15.93 -6.62
C ALA A 40 -13.85 15.11 -6.05
N ALA A 41 -15.06 15.67 -6.10
CA ALA A 41 -16.27 14.95 -5.66
C ALA A 41 -16.66 13.84 -6.65
N ALA A 42 -16.46 14.08 -7.96
CA ALA A 42 -16.67 13.06 -8.99
C ALA A 42 -15.64 11.93 -8.89
N ASP A 43 -14.41 12.24 -8.47
CA ASP A 43 -13.37 11.23 -8.25
C ASP A 43 -13.63 10.36 -7.02
N GLU A 44 -14.21 10.89 -5.95
CA GLU A 44 -14.61 10.11 -4.78
C GLU A 44 -15.77 9.16 -5.09
N GLU A 45 -16.77 9.62 -5.82
CA GLU A 45 -17.92 8.80 -6.22
C GLU A 45 -17.52 7.70 -7.22
N ASN A 46 -16.65 8.02 -8.17
CA ASN A 46 -16.06 7.05 -9.10
C ASN A 46 -15.12 6.06 -8.38
N CYS A 47 -14.39 6.48 -7.37
CA CYS A 47 -13.57 5.60 -6.54
C CYS A 47 -14.44 4.60 -5.76
N LEU A 48 -15.55 5.04 -5.20
CA LEU A 48 -16.46 4.18 -4.45
C LEU A 48 -17.16 3.17 -5.38
N LEU A 49 -17.59 3.59 -6.56
CA LEU A 49 -18.16 2.71 -7.58
C LEU A 49 -17.12 1.72 -8.13
N GLY A 50 -15.87 2.14 -8.24
CA GLY A 50 -14.75 1.30 -8.66
C GLY A 50 -14.43 0.16 -7.69
N LEU A 51 -14.69 0.32 -6.39
CA LEU A 51 -14.50 -0.73 -5.37
C LEU A 51 -15.41 -1.94 -5.59
N PHE A 52 -16.51 -1.79 -6.30
CA PHE A 52 -17.46 -2.88 -6.59
C PHE A 52 -17.29 -3.48 -7.98
N GLN A 53 -16.46 -2.88 -8.84
CA GLN A 53 -16.18 -3.42 -10.17
C GLN A 53 -15.01 -4.40 -10.10
N LYS A 54 -15.20 -5.60 -10.63
CA LYS A 54 -14.11 -6.57 -10.76
C LYS A 54 -13.09 -6.05 -11.77
N PRO A 55 -11.81 -5.90 -11.40
CA PRO A 55 -10.79 -5.47 -12.34
C PRO A 55 -10.66 -6.48 -13.48
N LYS A 56 -10.56 -6.00 -14.71
CA LYS A 56 -10.30 -6.84 -15.88
C LYS A 56 -8.84 -7.23 -15.99
N TYR A 57 -7.95 -6.33 -15.58
CA TYR A 57 -6.51 -6.49 -15.67
C TYR A 57 -5.89 -6.04 -14.35
N ILE A 58 -4.90 -6.79 -13.89
CA ILE A 58 -4.10 -6.46 -12.71
C ILE A 58 -2.64 -6.48 -13.14
N PHE A 59 -1.93 -5.39 -12.93
CA PHE A 59 -0.49 -5.27 -13.20
C PHE A 59 0.24 -5.07 -11.89
N LEU A 60 1.16 -5.96 -11.57
CA LEU A 60 2.03 -5.85 -10.39
C LEU A 60 3.43 -5.48 -10.84
N PHE A 61 3.92 -4.32 -10.38
CA PHE A 61 5.29 -3.86 -10.63
C PHE A 61 6.10 -4.03 -9.35
N ILE A 62 7.20 -4.76 -9.43
CA ILE A 62 8.07 -5.06 -8.31
C ILE A 62 9.42 -4.41 -8.55
N GLY A 63 9.83 -3.51 -7.65
CA GLY A 63 11.19 -2.97 -7.63
C GLY A 63 12.04 -3.82 -6.70
N ASP A 64 12.80 -4.75 -7.24
CA ASP A 64 13.69 -5.59 -6.45
C ASP A 64 14.80 -4.77 -5.79
N GLY A 65 14.93 -4.91 -4.47
CA GLY A 65 15.84 -4.13 -3.64
C GLY A 65 15.49 -2.63 -3.54
N MET A 66 14.34 -2.21 -4.05
CA MET A 66 13.92 -0.81 -4.06
C MET A 66 13.25 -0.43 -2.74
N GLY A 67 13.96 0.32 -1.91
CA GLY A 67 13.43 0.92 -0.69
C GLY A 67 13.12 2.40 -0.86
N THR A 68 12.66 3.04 0.23
CA THR A 68 12.34 4.48 0.24
C THR A 68 13.53 5.36 -0.10
N ALA A 69 14.74 4.96 0.26
CA ALA A 69 15.97 5.70 -0.06
C ALA A 69 16.23 5.78 -1.56
N GLN A 70 16.03 4.67 -2.29
CA GLN A 70 16.19 4.62 -3.75
C GLN A 70 15.12 5.48 -4.45
N ILE A 71 13.88 5.41 -3.98
CA ILE A 71 12.79 6.24 -4.50
C ILE A 71 13.10 7.73 -4.30
N GLN A 72 13.51 8.11 -3.09
CA GLN A 72 13.84 9.50 -2.77
C GLN A 72 15.03 10.02 -3.60
N SER A 73 16.07 9.21 -3.75
CA SER A 73 17.23 9.54 -4.58
C SER A 73 16.83 9.76 -6.05
N ALA A 74 15.96 8.91 -6.59
CA ALA A 74 15.46 9.06 -7.95
C ALA A 74 14.63 10.32 -8.13
N ARG A 75 13.79 10.70 -7.16
CA ARG A 75 13.01 11.93 -7.17
C ARG A 75 13.91 13.18 -7.18
N PHE A 76 14.92 13.20 -6.33
CA PHE A 76 15.89 14.31 -6.29
C PHE A 76 16.72 14.39 -7.56
N TYR A 77 17.24 13.25 -8.03
CA TYR A 77 18.02 13.22 -9.26
C TYR A 77 17.21 13.74 -10.44
N LYS A 78 16.02 13.19 -10.64
CA LYS A 78 15.12 13.61 -11.72
C LYS A 78 14.78 15.10 -11.62
N GLY A 79 14.39 15.57 -10.44
CA GLY A 79 14.03 16.97 -10.22
C GLY A 79 15.18 17.92 -10.52
N THR A 80 16.39 17.59 -10.09
CA THR A 80 17.59 18.40 -10.33
C THR A 80 17.97 18.43 -11.81
N VAL A 81 17.93 17.27 -12.49
CA VAL A 81 18.25 17.19 -13.94
C VAL A 81 17.22 17.98 -14.77
N ASP A 82 15.94 17.79 -14.51
CA ASP A 82 14.86 18.45 -15.24
C ASP A 82 14.86 19.99 -15.02
N ASN A 83 15.49 20.46 -13.96
CA ASN A 83 15.55 21.89 -13.59
C ASN A 83 16.99 22.49 -13.69
N ASN A 84 17.80 21.99 -14.61
CA ASN A 84 19.15 22.53 -14.93
C ASN A 84 20.08 22.67 -13.71
N GLY A 85 20.03 21.73 -12.78
CA GLY A 85 20.86 21.70 -11.59
C GLY A 85 20.27 22.42 -10.36
N ALA A 86 19.07 22.98 -10.46
CA ALA A 86 18.39 23.53 -9.30
C ALA A 86 17.93 22.42 -8.34
N VAL A 87 18.05 22.65 -7.03
CA VAL A 87 17.60 21.70 -6.00
C VAL A 87 16.07 21.58 -6.04
N THR A 88 15.58 20.54 -6.68
CA THR A 88 14.15 20.34 -6.92
C THR A 88 13.84 18.85 -6.76
N GLU A 89 12.67 18.56 -6.24
CA GLU A 89 12.11 17.19 -6.18
C GLU A 89 11.13 17.01 -7.35
N ALA A 90 11.17 15.86 -8.01
CA ALA A 90 10.20 15.49 -9.04
C ALA A 90 9.35 14.30 -8.58
N ASP A 91 8.11 14.23 -9.04
CA ASP A 91 7.28 13.05 -8.85
C ASP A 91 7.66 11.94 -9.83
N LEU A 92 7.64 10.71 -9.33
CA LEU A 92 7.66 9.50 -10.15
C LEU A 92 6.21 9.05 -10.36
N SER A 93 5.92 8.40 -11.48
CA SER A 93 4.56 8.01 -11.86
C SER A 93 3.80 7.22 -10.77
N PHE A 94 4.50 6.39 -10.03
CA PHE A 94 3.91 5.56 -8.97
C PHE A 94 3.82 6.26 -7.60
N THR A 95 4.54 7.38 -7.37
CA THR A 95 4.48 8.10 -6.08
C THR A 95 3.22 8.94 -5.92
N SER A 96 2.47 9.14 -7.00
CA SER A 96 1.19 9.85 -7.02
C SER A 96 -0.03 8.90 -7.05
N PHE A 97 0.16 7.60 -6.82
CA PHE A 97 -0.97 6.70 -6.70
C PHE A 97 -1.81 7.02 -5.46
N PRO A 98 -3.16 6.92 -5.58
CA PRO A 98 -4.07 7.35 -4.51
C PRO A 98 -4.03 6.46 -3.27
N GLN A 99 -3.51 5.24 -3.40
CA GLN A 99 -3.40 4.28 -2.30
C GLN A 99 -1.93 3.98 -2.01
N VAL A 100 -1.57 4.08 -0.75
CA VAL A 100 -0.21 3.81 -0.25
C VAL A 100 -0.29 2.82 0.91
N GLY A 101 0.65 1.89 0.94
CA GLY A 101 0.80 0.94 2.02
C GLY A 101 2.27 0.69 2.33
N SER A 102 2.54 0.06 3.45
CA SER A 102 3.86 -0.43 3.80
C SER A 102 3.82 -1.92 4.12
N VAL A 103 4.92 -2.59 3.85
CA VAL A 103 5.06 -4.02 4.05
C VAL A 103 6.40 -4.33 4.72
N THR A 104 6.43 -5.36 5.56
CA THR A 104 7.66 -5.92 6.11
C THR A 104 8.13 -7.07 5.25
N THR A 105 9.40 -7.08 4.89
CA THR A 105 9.94 -7.99 3.87
C THR A 105 10.78 -9.14 4.42
N TYR A 106 11.03 -9.25 5.73
CA TYR A 106 11.81 -10.33 6.32
C TYR A 106 11.29 -11.72 5.90
N ASP A 107 12.20 -12.69 5.73
CA ASP A 107 11.85 -14.08 5.43
C ASP A 107 11.74 -14.94 6.71
N SER A 108 11.60 -16.27 6.58
CA SER A 108 11.44 -17.15 7.74
C SER A 108 12.71 -17.35 8.55
N THR A 109 13.88 -16.97 8.02
CA THR A 109 15.20 -17.23 8.61
C THR A 109 16.06 -15.98 8.76
N SER A 110 15.73 -14.88 8.07
CA SER A 110 16.56 -13.67 8.00
C SER A 110 15.72 -12.38 8.00
N PHE A 111 16.25 -11.34 8.65
CA PHE A 111 15.71 -9.97 8.52
C PHE A 111 16.10 -9.31 7.18
N CYS A 112 17.12 -9.84 6.50
CA CYS A 112 17.56 -9.40 5.18
C CYS A 112 17.22 -10.50 4.16
N PRO A 113 15.97 -10.50 3.63
CA PRO A 113 15.53 -11.53 2.69
C PRO A 113 16.21 -11.36 1.34
N ASP A 114 16.16 -12.41 0.54
CA ASP A 114 16.56 -12.39 -0.86
C ASP A 114 15.35 -12.29 -1.81
N SER A 115 15.61 -12.19 -3.10
CA SER A 115 14.57 -12.10 -4.13
C SER A 115 13.71 -13.38 -4.21
N ALA A 116 14.28 -14.54 -3.93
CA ALA A 116 13.57 -15.82 -3.98
C ALA A 116 12.51 -15.93 -2.90
N SER A 117 12.87 -15.66 -1.64
CA SER A 117 11.95 -15.70 -0.50
C SER A 117 10.88 -14.62 -0.57
N THR A 118 11.23 -13.41 -1.02
CA THR A 118 10.26 -12.31 -1.19
C THR A 118 9.30 -12.55 -2.35
N ALA A 119 9.76 -13.09 -3.49
CA ALA A 119 8.90 -13.49 -4.59
C ALA A 119 7.88 -14.55 -4.14
N THR A 120 8.32 -15.55 -3.37
CA THR A 120 7.44 -16.55 -2.76
C THR A 120 6.38 -15.88 -1.89
N SER A 121 6.78 -14.96 -1.01
CA SER A 121 5.84 -14.28 -0.10
C SER A 121 4.78 -13.47 -0.85
N ILE A 122 5.16 -12.78 -1.92
CA ILE A 122 4.24 -12.00 -2.78
C ILE A 122 3.29 -12.94 -3.53
N ALA A 123 3.82 -14.02 -4.11
CA ALA A 123 3.03 -14.91 -4.96
C ALA A 123 2.09 -15.84 -4.18
N THR A 124 2.42 -16.20 -2.93
CA THR A 124 1.70 -17.23 -2.19
C THR A 124 1.08 -16.75 -0.87
N GLY A 125 1.53 -15.61 -0.33
CA GLY A 125 1.18 -15.15 1.00
C GLY A 125 1.90 -15.90 2.14
N HIS A 126 2.85 -16.76 1.81
CA HIS A 126 3.63 -17.54 2.79
C HIS A 126 5.11 -17.12 2.77
N LYS A 127 5.75 -17.14 3.93
CA LYS A 127 7.19 -16.91 4.05
C LYS A 127 7.92 -18.24 3.88
N THR A 128 9.09 -18.16 3.22
CA THR A 128 10.03 -19.28 3.08
C THR A 128 11.43 -18.85 3.49
N GLU A 129 12.42 -19.72 3.39
CA GLU A 129 13.83 -19.41 3.68
C GLU A 129 14.47 -18.63 2.52
N SER A 130 15.57 -17.92 2.79
CA SER A 130 16.42 -17.34 1.76
C SER A 130 16.87 -18.40 0.75
N GLY A 131 16.86 -18.06 -0.54
CA GLY A 131 17.23 -18.97 -1.63
C GLY A 131 16.16 -20.00 -2.02
N VAL A 132 15.00 -20.04 -1.35
CA VAL A 132 13.93 -21.00 -1.61
C VAL A 132 12.78 -20.32 -2.35
N ILE A 133 12.31 -20.97 -3.43
CA ILE A 133 11.16 -20.52 -4.22
C ILE A 133 10.00 -21.48 -4.04
N ASN A 134 8.87 -20.94 -3.64
CA ASN A 134 7.55 -21.59 -3.63
C ASN A 134 7.45 -22.91 -2.84
N MET A 135 8.27 -23.09 -1.82
CA MET A 135 8.29 -24.30 -1.00
C MET A 135 8.15 -23.97 0.48
N CYS A 136 7.55 -24.90 1.24
CA CYS A 136 7.50 -24.83 2.69
C CYS A 136 8.94 -24.85 3.27
N PRO A 137 9.31 -23.93 4.16
CA PRO A 137 10.67 -23.85 4.69
C PRO A 137 11.11 -25.07 5.49
N TRP A 138 10.16 -25.76 6.12
CA TRP A 138 10.45 -26.84 7.05
C TRP A 138 10.58 -28.21 6.38
N THR A 139 9.79 -28.45 5.34
CA THR A 139 9.72 -29.76 4.68
C THR A 139 10.35 -29.75 3.29
N ARG A 140 10.35 -28.60 2.60
CA ARG A 140 10.86 -28.40 1.24
C ARG A 140 10.29 -29.36 0.18
N ASP A 141 9.24 -30.07 0.52
CA ASP A 141 8.56 -31.05 -0.32
C ASP A 141 7.12 -30.64 -0.65
N VAL A 142 6.62 -29.61 0.04
CA VAL A 142 5.26 -29.10 -0.16
C VAL A 142 5.32 -27.74 -0.85
N PRO A 143 4.94 -27.67 -2.14
CA PRO A 143 4.82 -26.40 -2.84
C PRO A 143 3.61 -25.60 -2.33
N TYR A 144 3.72 -24.29 -2.33
CA TYR A 144 2.60 -23.41 -2.08
C TYR A 144 1.85 -23.10 -3.38
N GLU A 145 0.52 -23.08 -3.31
CA GLU A 145 -0.29 -22.62 -4.43
C GLU A 145 -0.17 -21.10 -4.59
N THR A 146 0.21 -20.64 -5.76
CA THR A 146 0.36 -19.22 -6.07
C THR A 146 -0.97 -18.56 -6.37
N ILE A 147 -1.03 -17.23 -6.20
CA ILE A 147 -2.20 -16.43 -6.62
C ILE A 147 -2.47 -16.58 -8.12
N ALA A 148 -1.42 -16.73 -8.94
CA ALA A 148 -1.52 -16.96 -10.37
C ALA A 148 -2.25 -18.28 -10.68
N GLU A 149 -1.86 -19.37 -10.05
CA GLU A 149 -2.52 -20.67 -10.18
C GLU A 149 -3.98 -20.61 -9.72
N LYS A 150 -4.25 -19.98 -8.58
CA LYS A 150 -5.62 -19.77 -8.07
C LYS A 150 -6.49 -18.97 -9.03
N LEU A 151 -5.98 -17.89 -9.57
CA LEU A 151 -6.73 -17.05 -10.52
C LEU A 151 -6.98 -17.79 -11.83
N HIS A 152 -6.00 -18.54 -12.34
CA HIS A 152 -6.17 -19.36 -13.52
C HIS A 152 -7.22 -20.45 -13.30
N ALA A 153 -7.09 -21.24 -12.24
CA ALA A 153 -7.98 -22.38 -11.96
C ALA A 153 -9.41 -21.95 -11.61
N GLN A 154 -9.60 -20.89 -10.81
CA GLN A 154 -10.90 -20.50 -10.28
C GLN A 154 -11.64 -19.49 -11.15
N LYS A 155 -10.95 -18.70 -11.94
CA LYS A 155 -11.50 -17.55 -12.70
C LYS A 155 -11.18 -17.60 -14.18
N GLY A 156 -10.35 -18.52 -14.65
CA GLY A 156 -9.94 -18.62 -16.05
C GLY A 156 -9.08 -17.45 -16.54
N TYR A 157 -8.44 -16.71 -15.61
CA TYR A 157 -7.53 -15.65 -16.01
C TYR A 157 -6.32 -16.23 -16.75
N LYS A 158 -5.82 -15.49 -17.73
CA LYS A 158 -4.52 -15.75 -18.34
C LYS A 158 -3.45 -15.13 -17.45
N VAL A 159 -2.46 -15.88 -17.08
CA VAL A 159 -1.31 -15.48 -16.23
C VAL A 159 -0.03 -15.82 -16.97
#